data_8bb94bc7f9e4e5621a315a649ff0c36b
#
_entry.id   8bb94bc7f9e4e5621a315a649ff0c36b
#
_cell.length_a   1.000
_cell.length_b   1.000
_cell.length_c   1.000
_cell.angle_alpha   90.00
_cell.angle_beta   90.00
_cell.angle_gamma   90.00
#
_symmetry.space_group_name_H-M   'P 1'
#
loop_
_entity.id
_entity.type
_entity.pdbx_description
1 polymer ?
#
loop_
_entity_poly.entity_id
_entity_poly.type
_entity_poly.pdbx_seq_one_letter_code
_entity_poly.pdbx_strand_id
1 'polypeptide(L)'
;SYTVTERAAQDMRVSSTGSEGAIKGTGHMAAFVNTMTQAYTDLIVRKAWNDANDAQKLRPQSVTVDVTRNGQTITTLTLNAANRWTQTLTQLPMFDDNGEAYDYDVVENDVPEGYTASVVTRGTTFTVINTHRIDDGFVPVDPENRRRGGLTILDDLGVPLGGGINMNEGDCFN
;
A
#
# COMPACT_ATOMS: atom_id res chain seq x y z
N SER A 1 -2.11 -40.80 42.96
CA SER A 1 -2.68 -39.82 42.02
C SER A 1 -1.64 -39.40 41.00
N TYR A 2 -2.10 -39.05 39.85
CA TYR A 2 -1.29 -38.50 38.76
C TYR A 2 -1.98 -37.26 38.20
N THR A 3 -1.16 -36.36 37.62
CA THR A 3 -1.63 -35.23 36.82
C THR A 3 -0.76 -35.18 35.57
N VAL A 4 -1.41 -35.09 34.43
CA VAL A 4 -0.76 -34.89 33.11
C VAL A 4 -1.24 -33.55 32.58
N THR A 5 -0.30 -32.69 32.26
CA THR A 5 -0.59 -31.35 31.73
C THR A 5 0.09 -31.15 30.40
N GLU A 6 -0.62 -30.53 29.47
CA GLU A 6 -0.05 -29.98 28.25
C GLU A 6 0.04 -28.46 28.36
N ARG A 7 1.16 -27.90 27.90
CA ARG A 7 1.33 -26.46 27.82
C ARG A 7 0.76 -26.01 26.46
N ALA A 8 -0.28 -25.19 26.50
CA ALA A 8 -0.82 -24.60 25.27
C ALA A 8 0.27 -23.87 24.49
N ALA A 9 0.33 -24.08 23.18
CA ALA A 9 1.04 -23.22 22.28
C ALA A 9 0.37 -21.84 22.22
N GLN A 10 1.09 -20.83 21.78
CA GLN A 10 0.56 -19.49 21.64
C GLN A 10 -0.70 -19.54 20.74
N ASP A 11 -1.76 -18.83 21.13
CA ASP A 11 -3.05 -18.74 20.41
C ASP A 11 -3.85 -20.04 20.29
N MET A 12 -3.51 -21.07 21.07
CA MET A 12 -4.29 -22.30 21.15
C MET A 12 -5.00 -22.46 22.50
N ARG A 13 -6.22 -23.00 22.46
CA ARG A 13 -6.92 -23.50 23.63
C ARG A 13 -6.66 -24.99 23.78
N VAL A 14 -6.26 -25.40 24.98
CA VAL A 14 -6.11 -26.82 25.32
C VAL A 14 -7.33 -27.26 26.08
N SER A 15 -7.98 -28.33 25.62
CA SER A 15 -8.95 -29.10 26.42
C SER A 15 -8.40 -30.49 26.69
N SER A 16 -8.66 -31.03 27.85
CA SER A 16 -8.14 -32.34 28.24
C SER A 16 -9.23 -33.23 28.86
N THR A 17 -9.09 -34.51 28.65
CA THR A 17 -9.87 -35.54 29.31
C THR A 17 -8.94 -36.59 29.89
N GLY A 18 -9.23 -37.07 31.11
CA GLY A 18 -8.41 -38.08 31.75
C GLY A 18 -7.03 -37.60 32.24
N SER A 19 -6.82 -36.26 32.28
CA SER A 19 -5.53 -35.65 32.69
C SER A 19 -5.24 -35.76 34.17
N GLU A 20 -6.26 -36.03 34.99
CA GLU A 20 -6.14 -36.20 36.44
C GLU A 20 -6.84 -37.47 36.90
N GLY A 21 -6.30 -38.11 37.92
CA GLY A 21 -6.93 -39.30 38.49
C GLY A 21 -5.98 -40.17 39.31
N ALA A 22 -6.47 -41.36 39.65
CA ALA A 22 -5.69 -42.40 40.27
C ALA A 22 -5.55 -43.58 39.29
N ILE A 23 -4.35 -44.08 39.07
CA ILE A 23 -4.11 -45.26 38.24
C ILE A 23 -4.59 -46.49 39.01
N LYS A 24 -5.62 -47.15 38.50
CA LYS A 24 -6.20 -48.36 39.06
C LYS A 24 -5.97 -49.59 38.19
N GLY A 25 -5.14 -49.49 37.16
CA GLY A 25 -4.85 -50.56 36.21
C GLY A 25 -3.94 -50.09 35.10
N THR A 26 -3.76 -50.93 34.05
CA THR A 26 -3.00 -50.57 32.86
C THR A 26 -3.93 -49.94 31.81
N GLY A 27 -3.45 -48.99 31.06
CA GLY A 27 -4.15 -48.44 29.91
C GLY A 27 -4.93 -47.14 30.15
N HIS A 28 -4.56 -46.35 31.16
CA HIS A 28 -5.12 -45.00 31.32
C HIS A 28 -4.55 -44.08 30.23
N MET A 29 -5.41 -43.37 29.52
CA MET A 29 -5.05 -42.39 28.50
C MET A 29 -5.53 -40.99 28.97
N ALA A 30 -4.66 -40.01 28.81
CA ALA A 30 -5.01 -38.60 28.81
C ALA A 30 -5.06 -38.11 27.38
N ALA A 31 -6.14 -37.48 26.97
CA ALA A 31 -6.28 -36.89 25.66
C ALA A 31 -6.29 -35.36 25.77
N PHE A 32 -5.57 -34.71 24.92
CA PHE A 32 -5.52 -33.27 24.79
C PHE A 32 -6.01 -32.89 23.42
N VAL A 33 -6.83 -31.85 23.34
CA VAL A 33 -7.27 -31.26 22.07
C VAL A 33 -6.82 -29.80 22.05
N ASN A 34 -5.98 -29.49 21.10
CA ASN A 34 -5.56 -28.12 20.81
C ASN A 34 -6.50 -27.52 19.77
N THR A 35 -7.18 -26.45 20.16
CA THR A 35 -8.03 -25.69 19.23
C THR A 35 -7.41 -24.34 19.02
N MET A 36 -7.11 -24.01 17.76
CA MET A 36 -6.64 -22.67 17.40
C MET A 36 -7.80 -21.67 17.56
N THR A 37 -7.53 -20.57 18.22
CA THR A 37 -8.47 -19.46 18.28
C THR A 37 -8.23 -18.56 17.07
N GLN A 38 -9.20 -18.51 16.14
CA GLN A 38 -9.14 -17.61 14.99
C GLN A 38 -9.08 -16.17 15.50
N ALA A 39 -8.00 -15.46 15.12
CA ALA A 39 -7.85 -14.03 15.33
C ALA A 39 -8.26 -13.28 14.07
N TYR A 40 -8.77 -12.07 14.25
CA TYR A 40 -9.24 -11.21 13.16
C TYR A 40 -8.54 -9.85 13.22
N THR A 41 -8.45 -9.20 12.07
CA THR A 41 -7.91 -7.86 11.91
C THR A 41 -8.83 -7.02 11.03
N ASP A 42 -8.65 -5.71 11.11
CA ASP A 42 -9.30 -4.74 10.22
C ASP A 42 -8.22 -4.11 9.33
N LEU A 43 -8.53 -3.98 8.04
CA LEU A 43 -7.67 -3.30 7.08
C LEU A 43 -8.29 -1.97 6.67
N ILE A 44 -7.50 -0.91 6.68
CA ILE A 44 -7.90 0.41 6.21
C ILE A 44 -7.20 0.68 4.90
N VAL A 45 -7.97 0.90 3.83
CA VAL A 45 -7.46 1.27 2.50
C VAL A 45 -7.78 2.73 2.23
N ARG A 46 -6.75 3.50 1.91
CA ARG A 46 -6.84 4.95 1.64
C ARG A 46 -6.24 5.28 0.29
N LYS A 47 -6.84 6.28 -0.38
CA LYS A 47 -6.28 6.91 -1.57
C LYS A 47 -5.67 8.25 -1.20
N ALA A 48 -4.47 8.49 -1.71
CA ALA A 48 -3.80 9.79 -1.64
C ALA A 48 -3.35 10.23 -3.03
N TRP A 49 -3.23 11.53 -3.22
CA TRP A 49 -2.85 12.15 -4.48
C TRP A 49 -1.64 13.07 -4.26
N ASN A 50 -0.64 12.94 -5.12
CA ASN A 50 0.53 13.78 -5.18
C ASN A 50 0.59 14.43 -6.58
N ASP A 51 -0.18 15.50 -6.79
CA ASP A 51 -0.48 16.09 -8.10
C ASP A 51 -0.74 17.60 -8.01
N ALA A 52 -0.06 18.29 -7.08
CA ALA A 52 -0.23 19.71 -6.82
C ALA A 52 -1.71 20.12 -6.63
N ASN A 53 -2.47 19.30 -5.87
CA ASN A 53 -3.89 19.53 -5.57
C ASN A 53 -4.79 19.52 -6.82
N ASP A 54 -4.57 18.54 -7.70
CA ASP A 54 -5.34 18.38 -8.95
C ASP A 54 -5.22 19.62 -9.88
N ALA A 55 -4.02 20.16 -9.98
CA ALA A 55 -3.77 21.37 -10.75
C ALA A 55 -4.19 21.25 -12.22
N GLN A 56 -4.06 20.04 -12.80
CA GLN A 56 -4.42 19.77 -14.20
C GLN A 56 -5.83 19.18 -14.37
N LYS A 57 -6.59 19.00 -13.29
CA LYS A 57 -7.97 18.44 -13.31
C LYS A 57 -8.04 17.04 -13.92
N LEU A 58 -7.05 16.20 -13.65
CA LEU A 58 -6.94 14.84 -14.18
C LEU A 58 -7.45 13.77 -13.22
N ARG A 59 -7.76 14.09 -11.95
CA ARG A 59 -8.26 13.11 -10.99
C ARG A 59 -9.57 12.51 -11.47
N PRO A 60 -9.70 11.18 -11.50
CA PRO A 60 -10.97 10.53 -11.80
C PRO A 60 -11.96 10.73 -10.64
N GLN A 61 -13.24 10.46 -10.90
CA GLN A 61 -14.26 10.51 -9.84
C GLN A 61 -14.13 9.37 -8.83
N SER A 62 -13.54 8.26 -9.22
CA SER A 62 -13.27 7.09 -8.37
C SER A 62 -12.08 6.31 -8.88
N VAL A 63 -11.47 5.52 -8.00
CA VAL A 63 -10.50 4.48 -8.35
C VAL A 63 -10.95 3.15 -7.76
N THR A 64 -10.55 2.06 -8.37
CA THR A 64 -10.80 0.71 -7.89
C THR A 64 -9.49 0.10 -7.37
N VAL A 65 -9.57 -0.54 -6.21
CA VAL A 65 -8.43 -1.16 -5.54
C VAL A 65 -8.81 -2.58 -5.17
N ASP A 66 -8.06 -3.54 -5.65
CA ASP A 66 -8.18 -4.93 -5.22
C ASP A 66 -7.47 -5.11 -3.88
N VAL A 67 -8.13 -5.79 -2.97
CA VAL A 67 -7.52 -6.30 -1.75
C VAL A 67 -7.20 -7.76 -1.98
N THR A 68 -5.97 -8.13 -1.77
CA THR A 68 -5.49 -9.50 -1.94
C THR A 68 -5.18 -10.15 -0.61
N ARG A 69 -5.26 -11.48 -0.59
CA ARG A 69 -4.83 -12.36 0.50
C ARG A 69 -3.99 -13.47 -0.09
N ASN A 70 -2.74 -13.57 0.32
CA ASN A 70 -1.74 -14.51 -0.26
C ASN A 70 -1.69 -14.39 -1.80
N GLY A 71 -1.77 -13.15 -2.34
CA GLY A 71 -1.74 -12.87 -3.77
C GLY A 71 -3.05 -13.12 -4.54
N GLN A 72 -4.11 -13.56 -3.87
CA GLN A 72 -5.44 -13.80 -4.45
C GLN A 72 -6.38 -12.64 -4.12
N THR A 73 -7.02 -12.05 -5.10
CA THR A 73 -8.04 -11.00 -4.86
C THR A 73 -9.21 -11.56 -4.08
N ILE A 74 -9.50 -10.96 -2.92
CA ILE A 74 -10.64 -11.34 -2.07
C ILE A 74 -11.81 -10.37 -2.22
N THR A 75 -11.54 -9.12 -2.58
CA THR A 75 -12.56 -8.10 -2.84
C THR A 75 -11.95 -6.93 -3.60
N THR A 76 -12.82 -6.16 -4.28
CA THR A 76 -12.46 -4.91 -4.94
C THR A 76 -13.21 -3.76 -4.26
N LEU A 77 -12.47 -2.72 -3.89
CA LEU A 77 -13.00 -1.52 -3.25
C LEU A 77 -13.08 -0.37 -4.27
N THR A 78 -14.14 0.42 -4.17
CA THR A 78 -14.25 1.69 -4.92
C THR A 78 -14.01 2.85 -3.98
N LEU A 79 -12.95 3.62 -4.22
CA LEU A 79 -12.61 4.81 -3.45
C LEU A 79 -12.98 6.06 -4.24
N ASN A 80 -13.68 6.99 -3.59
CA ASN A 80 -14.17 8.22 -4.18
C ASN A 80 -14.42 9.31 -3.12
N ALA A 81 -14.89 10.49 -3.53
CA ALA A 81 -15.16 11.58 -2.61
C ALA A 81 -16.26 11.28 -1.58
N ALA A 82 -17.27 10.47 -1.95
CA ALA A 82 -18.38 10.14 -1.04
C ALA A 82 -17.92 9.33 0.17
N ASN A 83 -16.95 8.44 0.00
CA ASN A 83 -16.33 7.69 1.11
C ASN A 83 -15.03 8.34 1.61
N ARG A 84 -14.78 9.59 1.25
CA ARG A 84 -13.57 10.34 1.61
C ARG A 84 -12.29 9.63 1.23
N TRP A 85 -12.33 8.91 0.11
CA TRP A 85 -11.19 8.15 -0.40
C TRP A 85 -10.65 7.13 0.58
N THR A 86 -11.52 6.54 1.43
CA THR A 86 -11.13 5.58 2.46
C THR A 86 -12.21 4.52 2.63
N GLN A 87 -11.81 3.27 2.75
CA GLN A 87 -12.68 2.16 3.16
C GLN A 87 -11.97 1.28 4.19
N THR A 88 -12.76 0.64 5.06
CA THR A 88 -12.28 -0.30 6.05
C THR A 88 -12.94 -1.65 5.80
N LEU A 89 -12.13 -2.69 5.70
CA LEU A 89 -12.57 -4.08 5.75
C LEU A 89 -12.39 -4.57 7.17
N THR A 90 -13.44 -5.12 7.74
CA THR A 90 -13.43 -5.62 9.11
C THR A 90 -13.51 -7.13 9.17
N GLN A 91 -13.08 -7.71 10.29
CA GLN A 91 -13.21 -9.14 10.55
C GLN A 91 -12.48 -10.02 9.53
N LEU A 92 -11.32 -9.60 9.06
CA LEU A 92 -10.48 -10.41 8.20
C LEU A 92 -9.69 -11.42 9.06
N PRO A 93 -9.66 -12.72 8.72
CA PRO A 93 -8.91 -13.70 9.49
C PRO A 93 -7.41 -13.40 9.41
N MET A 94 -6.70 -13.52 10.52
CA MET A 94 -5.25 -13.32 10.56
C MET A 94 -4.46 -14.55 10.15
N PHE A 95 -5.05 -15.75 10.31
CA PHE A 95 -4.38 -17.02 10.08
C PHE A 95 -5.27 -17.95 9.26
N ASP A 96 -4.64 -18.87 8.55
CA ASP A 96 -5.33 -19.99 7.90
C ASP A 96 -5.62 -21.13 8.89
N ASP A 97 -6.22 -22.23 8.41
CA ASP A 97 -6.58 -23.38 9.23
C ASP A 97 -5.34 -24.14 9.77
N ASN A 98 -4.16 -23.89 9.24
CA ASN A 98 -2.90 -24.49 9.68
C ASN A 98 -2.15 -23.58 10.66
N GLY A 99 -2.65 -22.35 10.92
CA GLY A 99 -2.01 -21.37 11.77
C GLY A 99 -0.98 -20.48 11.05
N GLU A 100 -0.92 -20.56 9.73
CA GLU A 100 -0.05 -19.68 8.94
C GLU A 100 -0.71 -18.32 8.76
N ALA A 101 0.08 -17.26 8.98
CA ALA A 101 -0.43 -15.90 8.85
C ALA A 101 -0.79 -15.58 7.40
N TYR A 102 -1.94 -14.96 7.20
CA TYR A 102 -2.30 -14.42 5.90
C TYR A 102 -1.51 -13.16 5.59
N ASP A 103 -1.02 -13.08 4.36
CA ASP A 103 -0.41 -11.88 3.79
C ASP A 103 -1.48 -11.10 3.03
N TYR A 104 -1.75 -9.88 3.52
CA TYR A 104 -2.71 -8.97 2.91
C TYR A 104 -1.98 -7.85 2.18
N ASP A 105 -2.41 -7.57 0.95
CA ASP A 105 -1.89 -6.47 0.15
C ASP A 105 -3.02 -5.80 -0.65
N VAL A 106 -2.70 -4.67 -1.30
CA VAL A 106 -3.63 -3.92 -2.13
C VAL A 106 -2.99 -3.52 -3.46
N VAL A 107 -3.78 -3.58 -4.53
CA VAL A 107 -3.36 -3.20 -5.87
C VAL A 107 -4.41 -2.28 -6.47
N GLU A 108 -4.00 -1.09 -6.93
CA GLU A 108 -4.89 -0.24 -7.72
C GLU A 108 -5.03 -0.87 -9.11
N ASN A 109 -6.27 -1.04 -9.52
CA ASN A 109 -6.60 -1.51 -10.87
C ASN A 109 -6.34 -0.36 -11.86
N ASP A 110 -6.97 -0.06 -12.78
CA ASP A 110 -6.80 0.98 -13.79
C ASP A 110 -6.21 2.29 -13.23
N VAL A 111 -4.87 2.37 -13.15
CA VAL A 111 -4.17 3.61 -12.75
C VAL A 111 -4.50 4.69 -13.76
N PRO A 112 -5.00 5.87 -13.31
CA PRO A 112 -5.40 6.93 -14.24
C PRO A 112 -4.25 7.38 -15.14
N GLU A 113 -4.58 7.74 -16.38
CA GLU A 113 -3.59 8.25 -17.33
C GLU A 113 -2.84 9.46 -16.75
N GLY A 114 -1.52 9.50 -16.97
CA GLY A 114 -0.64 10.53 -16.43
C GLY A 114 -0.21 10.31 -14.97
N TYR A 115 -0.73 9.29 -14.29
CA TYR A 115 -0.33 8.96 -12.93
C TYR A 115 0.54 7.71 -12.86
N THR A 116 1.36 7.66 -11.80
CA THR A 116 2.04 6.43 -11.35
C THR A 116 1.53 6.09 -9.97
N ALA A 117 1.18 4.81 -9.74
CA ALA A 117 0.70 4.33 -8.45
C ALA A 117 1.83 3.76 -7.60
N SER A 118 1.73 3.96 -6.30
CA SER A 118 2.55 3.30 -5.29
C SER A 118 1.71 3.01 -4.04
N VAL A 119 2.11 2.03 -3.25
CA VAL A 119 1.45 1.69 -1.99
C VAL A 119 2.42 1.87 -0.83
N VAL A 120 1.94 2.50 0.23
CA VAL A 120 2.66 2.62 1.50
C VAL A 120 1.83 1.93 2.58
N THR A 121 2.43 0.95 3.25
CA THR A 121 1.79 0.18 4.32
C THR A 121 2.31 0.62 5.68
N ARG A 122 1.40 0.87 6.61
CA ARG A 122 1.71 1.16 8.02
C ARG A 122 0.75 0.39 8.92
N GLY A 123 1.25 -0.68 9.53
CA GLY A 123 0.40 -1.62 10.27
C GLY A 123 -0.68 -2.20 9.37
N THR A 124 -1.94 -2.01 9.71
CA THR A 124 -3.10 -2.48 8.93
C THR A 124 -3.67 -1.41 7.98
N THR A 125 -2.94 -0.31 7.76
CA THR A 125 -3.34 0.77 6.86
C THR A 125 -2.52 0.72 5.58
N PHE A 126 -3.20 0.59 4.45
CA PHE A 126 -2.64 0.67 3.10
C PHE A 126 -3.02 2.03 2.50
N THR A 127 -2.03 2.78 2.06
CA THR A 127 -2.25 4.05 1.37
C THR A 127 -1.79 3.92 -0.07
N VAL A 128 -2.72 3.93 -0.99
CA VAL A 128 -2.47 3.96 -2.44
C VAL A 128 -2.26 5.39 -2.86
N ILE A 129 -1.09 5.71 -3.36
CA ILE A 129 -0.67 7.07 -3.71
C ILE A 129 -0.52 7.14 -5.23
N ASN A 130 -1.28 8.03 -5.88
CA ASN A 130 -1.06 8.37 -7.26
C ASN A 130 -0.27 9.67 -7.36
N THR A 131 0.85 9.59 -8.07
CA THR A 131 1.72 10.72 -8.33
C THR A 131 1.61 11.11 -9.80
N HIS A 132 1.23 12.34 -10.05
CA HIS A 132 1.32 12.98 -11.36
C HIS A 132 2.47 13.99 -11.33
N ARG A 133 3.45 13.82 -12.20
CA ARG A 133 4.48 14.83 -12.40
C ARG A 133 3.91 15.89 -13.33
N ILE A 134 3.80 17.09 -12.82
CA ILE A 134 3.61 18.24 -13.68
C ILE A 134 4.94 18.41 -14.42
N ASP A 135 4.92 18.16 -15.72
CA ASP A 135 6.04 18.55 -16.56
C ASP A 135 5.97 20.07 -16.68
N ASP A 136 6.80 20.76 -15.91
CA ASP A 136 6.87 22.23 -15.90
C ASP A 136 7.53 22.79 -17.16
N GLY A 137 7.64 21.95 -18.20
CA GLY A 137 8.27 22.34 -19.47
C GLY A 137 9.79 22.57 -19.34
N PHE A 138 10.38 22.16 -18.22
CA PHE A 138 11.84 22.16 -18.11
C PHE A 138 12.42 21.10 -19.05
N VAL A 139 12.66 21.49 -20.26
CA VAL A 139 13.49 20.70 -21.20
C VAL A 139 14.92 20.74 -20.65
N PRO A 140 15.50 19.61 -20.22
CA PRO A 140 16.91 19.61 -19.85
C PRO A 140 17.70 20.17 -21.02
N VAL A 141 18.39 21.29 -20.81
CA VAL A 141 19.24 21.87 -21.85
C VAL A 141 20.29 20.81 -22.17
N ASP A 142 20.30 20.36 -23.42
CA ASP A 142 21.31 19.44 -23.94
C ASP A 142 22.69 19.93 -23.52
N PRO A 143 23.48 19.16 -22.79
CA PRO A 143 24.80 19.57 -22.35
C PRO A 143 25.72 19.92 -23.52
N GLU A 144 25.44 19.45 -24.75
CA GLU A 144 26.16 19.84 -25.93
C GLU A 144 25.81 21.25 -26.42
N ASN A 145 24.63 21.77 -26.06
CA ASN A 145 24.22 23.12 -26.46
C ASN A 145 24.77 24.24 -25.56
N ARG A 146 25.49 23.90 -24.49
CA ARG A 146 26.19 24.88 -23.64
C ARG A 146 27.24 25.72 -24.37
N ARG A 147 27.61 25.37 -25.61
CA ARG A 147 28.61 26.09 -26.39
C ARG A 147 28.04 27.19 -27.29
N ARG A 148 26.71 27.37 -27.30
CA ARG A 148 26.08 28.44 -28.11
C ARG A 148 25.21 29.35 -27.26
N GLY A 149 25.72 29.90 -26.22
CA GLY A 149 25.30 31.03 -25.40
C GLY A 149 23.91 31.67 -25.61
N GLY A 150 22.82 30.90 -25.68
CA GLY A 150 21.50 31.48 -25.82
C GLY A 150 20.50 30.73 -24.96
N LEU A 151 19.96 31.35 -23.90
CA LEU A 151 18.78 30.90 -23.20
C LEU A 151 17.57 31.29 -24.04
N THR A 152 16.88 30.30 -24.62
CA THR A 152 15.61 30.55 -25.30
C THR A 152 14.47 30.31 -24.31
N ILE A 153 13.73 31.35 -23.95
CA ILE A 153 12.50 31.24 -23.15
C ILE A 153 11.37 30.98 -24.14
N LEU A 154 10.64 29.89 -23.91
CA LEU A 154 9.47 29.52 -24.70
C LEU A 154 8.20 29.94 -23.94
N ASP A 155 7.15 30.31 -24.69
CA ASP A 155 5.81 30.50 -24.11
C ASP A 155 5.13 29.15 -23.79
N ASP A 156 3.93 29.22 -23.24
CA ASP A 156 3.11 28.05 -22.86
C ASP A 156 2.74 27.11 -24.04
N LEU A 157 3.01 27.54 -25.25
CA LEU A 157 2.77 26.79 -26.48
C LEU A 157 4.07 26.26 -27.13
N GLY A 158 5.23 26.46 -26.46
CA GLY A 158 6.53 26.05 -26.96
C GLY A 158 7.09 26.96 -28.08
N VAL A 159 6.58 28.18 -28.22
CA VAL A 159 7.06 29.16 -29.18
C VAL A 159 8.13 30.05 -28.54
N PRO A 160 9.31 30.25 -29.16
CA PRO A 160 10.32 31.15 -28.63
C PRO A 160 9.78 32.56 -28.43
N LEU A 161 9.79 33.07 -27.21
CA LEU A 161 9.53 34.48 -26.95
C LEU A 161 10.70 35.25 -27.52
N GLY A 162 10.47 35.85 -28.69
CA GLY A 162 11.48 36.57 -29.46
C GLY A 162 12.19 37.65 -28.64
N GLY A 163 13.48 37.45 -28.40
CA GLY A 163 14.34 38.31 -27.60
C GLY A 163 15.44 37.51 -26.95
N GLY A 164 16.22 36.77 -27.74
CA GLY A 164 17.45 36.13 -27.27
C GLY A 164 18.40 37.19 -26.73
N ILE A 165 18.66 37.15 -25.39
CA ILE A 165 19.74 37.95 -24.82
C ILE A 165 21.05 37.34 -25.33
N ASN A 166 21.63 37.98 -26.30
CA ASN A 166 22.94 37.62 -26.82
C ASN A 166 23.97 38.17 -25.83
N MET A 167 24.40 37.34 -24.89
CA MET A 167 25.49 37.70 -23.97
C MET A 167 26.80 37.45 -24.73
N ASN A 168 27.33 38.48 -25.34
CA ASN A 168 28.72 38.44 -25.83
C ASN A 168 29.68 38.44 -24.63
N GLU A 169 30.71 37.61 -24.70
CA GLU A 169 31.83 37.65 -23.75
C GLU A 169 32.40 39.08 -23.74
N GLY A 170 32.12 39.83 -22.70
CA GLY A 170 32.65 41.19 -22.50
C GLY A 170 31.79 42.11 -21.62
N ASP A 171 30.52 41.81 -21.41
CA ASP A 171 29.66 42.68 -20.58
C ASP A 171 29.77 42.26 -19.10
N CYS A 172 30.85 42.70 -18.44
CA CYS A 172 30.92 42.78 -16.99
C CYS A 172 30.13 44.02 -16.56
N PHE A 173 29.09 43.78 -15.74
CA PHE A 173 28.43 44.88 -15.05
C PHE A 173 29.43 45.54 -14.07
N ASN A 174 29.63 46.84 -14.23
CA ASN A 174 30.15 47.74 -13.21
C ASN A 174 29.03 48.22 -12.34
#